data_9987dfa7cbc2edcf46bcf6667ffd7a39
#
_entry.id   9987dfa7cbc2edcf46bcf6667ffd7a39
#
_cell.length_a   1.000
_cell.length_b   1.000
_cell.length_c   1.000
_cell.angle_alpha   90.00
_cell.angle_beta   90.00
_cell.angle_gamma   90.00
#
_symmetry.space_group_name_H-M   'P 1'
#
loop_
_entity.id
_entity.type
_entity.pdbx_description
1 polymer ?
#
loop_
_entity_poly.entity_id
_entity_poly.type
_entity_poly.pdbx_seq_one_letter_code
_entity_poly.pdbx_strand_id
1 'polypeptide(L)'
;MGKIIGIDLGTTNSAFAYMVAGKPEVITNAEGDRTTPSVVAISKKGERLVGKLAQRQRVTNPKNTIYGVKRLIGRKFSDKEVQNDLGISPYEIVKKGNGVAVVMDGKEYTPEEVSAMILSKIKADAEAFLGEKVTEAVITVPAYFDDSQRQATKDAGKIAGLEVKRIINEPTAAALAYGLEGKKDEQIVVFDLGGGTFDVSVLELGDGVFEVKSTNGDTHLGGEDFDNRIVNHFVDEFKKEYGIDLTKDNSAMQRLKDEAEKAKKELSSTTEVEINLPFITAGEDGPIHFEYKLTRAKLVEMVSDLIDKLAEPVQKALKDAKLTPSDINEVVLVGGMTRMPAVVDKVKELFGKEPMKGVNPDEVVAVGAAIQGGVLAGDVKDVLLLDVTPLSLGIETMGGVSTKLIERNTTIPASKSQVFSTAADNQPQVEIHVLQGEREMANDNKSLGRFILDGIAPAPRGVPQIEVTFNLDANGILNVTAKDKGTGKEQSITIQNSGNMSKEDIEKAQKDAELHADEDKKKREAIDARNALENAIYQAEKMPDEFKDKISDEDKDAIKKAVEEAKTHQNSDDKDELEKAAKALQDAIMPIGAKMYQAQAEDAKNTDKKADSKEDEAVEGEVVNDK
;
A
#
# COMPACT_ATOMS: atom_id res chain seq x y z
N MET A 1 17.96 -6.37 21.86
CA MET A 1 17.11 -5.38 21.23
C MET A 1 16.18 -6.13 20.31
N GLY A 2 14.87 -5.80 20.29
CA GLY A 2 13.93 -6.39 19.32
C GLY A 2 14.32 -6.04 17.90
N LYS A 3 13.94 -6.88 16.92
CA LYS A 3 14.19 -6.57 15.50
C LYS A 3 13.28 -5.42 15.07
N ILE A 4 13.85 -4.44 14.36
CA ILE A 4 13.13 -3.38 13.71
C ILE A 4 12.73 -3.88 12.32
N ILE A 5 11.43 -3.90 12.01
CA ILE A 5 10.96 -4.24 10.67
C ILE A 5 10.75 -2.98 9.84
N GLY A 6 11.04 -3.06 8.53
CA GLY A 6 10.69 -2.04 7.56
C GLY A 6 9.34 -2.37 6.92
N ILE A 7 8.43 -1.41 6.89
CA ILE A 7 7.09 -1.57 6.35
C ILE A 7 6.84 -0.53 5.26
N ASP A 8 6.55 -1.01 4.07
CA ASP A 8 5.89 -0.23 3.03
C ASP A 8 4.37 -0.32 3.22
N LEU A 9 3.76 0.74 3.75
CA LEU A 9 2.31 0.84 3.93
C LEU A 9 1.68 1.42 2.65
N GLY A 10 1.54 0.60 1.62
CA GLY A 10 1.06 1.03 0.31
C GLY A 10 -0.46 1.26 0.24
N THR A 11 -0.91 2.05 -0.75
CA THR A 11 -2.34 2.33 -0.99
C THR A 11 -3.12 1.07 -1.33
N THR A 12 -2.55 0.22 -2.19
CA THR A 12 -3.20 -1.00 -2.69
C THR A 12 -2.64 -2.25 -2.02
N ASN A 13 -1.31 -2.35 -1.92
CA ASN A 13 -0.61 -3.46 -1.28
C ASN A 13 0.46 -2.92 -0.36
N SER A 14 0.71 -3.63 0.74
CA SER A 14 1.80 -3.38 1.68
C SER A 14 2.81 -4.50 1.63
N ALA A 15 4.09 -4.18 1.84
CA ALA A 15 5.18 -5.12 1.94
C ALA A 15 5.98 -4.87 3.21
N PHE A 16 6.70 -5.88 3.72
CA PHE A 16 7.52 -5.73 4.90
C PHE A 16 8.77 -6.61 4.84
N ALA A 17 9.84 -6.10 5.42
CA ALA A 17 11.15 -6.70 5.36
C ALA A 17 11.91 -6.49 6.68
N TYR A 18 12.99 -7.21 6.87
CA TYR A 18 13.85 -7.10 8.05
C TYR A 18 15.32 -7.30 7.67
N MET A 19 16.22 -6.94 8.57
CA MET A 19 17.65 -7.19 8.37
C MET A 19 18.04 -8.55 8.95
N VAL A 20 18.75 -9.34 8.15
CA VAL A 20 19.34 -10.62 8.57
C VAL A 20 20.78 -10.70 8.09
N ALA A 21 21.72 -10.90 9.02
CA ALA A 21 23.16 -11.00 8.72
C ALA A 21 23.68 -9.86 7.80
N GLY A 22 23.21 -8.63 8.04
CA GLY A 22 23.61 -7.44 7.26
C GLY A 22 22.96 -7.30 5.89
N LYS A 23 21.99 -8.15 5.55
CA LYS A 23 21.22 -8.08 4.29
C LYS A 23 19.73 -7.93 4.57
N PRO A 24 19.00 -7.15 3.76
CA PRO A 24 17.56 -7.06 3.88
C PRO A 24 16.88 -8.29 3.25
N GLU A 25 15.84 -8.79 3.91
CA GLU A 25 15.01 -9.90 3.43
C GLU A 25 13.53 -9.55 3.57
N VAL A 26 12.77 -9.76 2.49
CA VAL A 26 11.32 -9.54 2.46
C VAL A 26 10.63 -10.70 3.17
N ILE A 27 9.76 -10.39 4.13
CA ILE A 27 8.99 -11.36 4.89
C ILE A 27 7.75 -11.76 4.06
N THR A 28 7.53 -13.07 3.94
CA THR A 28 6.28 -13.59 3.39
C THR A 28 5.19 -13.57 4.45
N ASN A 29 3.99 -13.15 4.06
CA ASN A 29 2.83 -13.18 4.96
C ASN A 29 2.32 -14.60 5.23
N ALA A 30 1.33 -14.74 6.10
CA ALA A 30 0.76 -16.05 6.44
C ALA A 30 0.10 -16.78 5.26
N GLU A 31 -0.30 -16.04 4.23
CA GLU A 31 -0.85 -16.59 2.99
C GLU A 31 0.23 -17.02 1.98
N GLY A 32 1.52 -16.87 2.31
CA GLY A 32 2.67 -17.20 1.48
C GLY A 32 3.02 -16.15 0.42
N ASP A 33 2.36 -14.99 0.44
CA ASP A 33 2.60 -13.91 -0.50
C ASP A 33 3.66 -12.93 0.06
N ARG A 34 4.40 -12.26 -0.81
CA ARG A 34 5.41 -11.24 -0.45
C ARG A 34 4.81 -9.84 -0.27
N THR A 35 3.56 -9.67 -0.65
CA THR A 35 2.78 -8.45 -0.42
C THR A 35 1.44 -8.80 0.21
N THR A 36 0.90 -7.87 1.00
CA THR A 36 -0.41 -8.00 1.66
C THR A 36 -1.33 -6.92 1.12
N PRO A 37 -2.51 -7.26 0.56
CA PRO A 37 -3.47 -6.25 0.15
C PRO A 37 -3.83 -5.31 1.29
N SER A 38 -3.80 -4.00 1.05
CA SER A 38 -4.17 -2.96 2.02
C SER A 38 -5.70 -2.82 2.10
N VAL A 39 -6.37 -3.91 2.45
CA VAL A 39 -7.83 -4.05 2.46
C VAL A 39 -8.28 -4.56 3.82
N VAL A 40 -9.33 -3.94 4.37
CA VAL A 40 -9.97 -4.33 5.63
C VAL A 40 -11.46 -4.53 5.40
N ALA A 41 -12.05 -5.56 5.96
CA ALA A 41 -13.49 -5.80 5.87
C ALA A 41 -14.06 -6.29 7.19
N ILE A 42 -15.36 -6.03 7.38
CA ILE A 42 -16.17 -6.72 8.40
C ILE A 42 -17.06 -7.73 7.66
N SER A 43 -16.92 -9.01 8.01
CA SER A 43 -17.72 -10.07 7.40
C SER A 43 -19.20 -9.96 7.82
N LYS A 44 -20.09 -10.66 7.12
CA LYS A 44 -21.51 -10.78 7.52
C LYS A 44 -21.72 -11.38 8.93
N LYS A 45 -20.70 -12.02 9.49
CA LYS A 45 -20.69 -12.58 10.84
C LYS A 45 -20.11 -11.61 11.89
N GLY A 46 -19.73 -10.38 11.49
CA GLY A 46 -19.10 -9.38 12.35
C GLY A 46 -17.59 -9.60 12.57
N GLU A 47 -16.93 -10.48 11.80
CA GLU A 47 -15.51 -10.76 11.90
C GLU A 47 -14.71 -9.72 11.14
N ARG A 48 -13.60 -9.24 11.73
CA ARG A 48 -12.64 -8.37 11.06
C ARG A 48 -11.69 -9.18 10.21
N LEU A 49 -11.64 -8.87 8.92
CA LEU A 49 -10.77 -9.50 7.95
C LEU A 49 -9.77 -8.46 7.42
N VAL A 50 -8.54 -8.87 7.17
CA VAL A 50 -7.48 -8.00 6.63
C VAL A 50 -6.72 -8.72 5.53
N GLY A 51 -6.25 -7.99 4.53
CA GLY A 51 -5.45 -8.54 3.45
C GLY A 51 -6.27 -9.33 2.43
N LYS A 52 -5.76 -10.46 2.01
CA LYS A 52 -6.35 -11.31 0.95
C LYS A 52 -7.75 -11.80 1.29
N LEU A 53 -8.02 -12.10 2.57
CA LEU A 53 -9.35 -12.52 3.03
C LEU A 53 -10.37 -11.38 2.88
N ALA A 54 -10.01 -10.16 3.26
CA ALA A 54 -10.85 -8.99 3.06
C ALA A 54 -11.06 -8.69 1.57
N GLN A 55 -10.01 -8.77 0.76
CA GLN A 55 -10.07 -8.54 -0.68
C GLN A 55 -11.08 -9.44 -1.38
N ARG A 56 -11.16 -10.72 -0.99
CA ARG A 56 -12.14 -11.68 -1.57
C ARG A 56 -13.60 -11.27 -1.36
N GLN A 57 -13.89 -10.41 -0.38
CA GLN A 57 -15.24 -9.93 -0.09
C GLN A 57 -15.63 -8.63 -0.83
N ARG A 58 -14.70 -8.00 -1.56
CA ARG A 58 -14.97 -6.73 -2.24
C ARG A 58 -16.24 -6.75 -3.09
N VAL A 59 -16.48 -7.83 -3.83
CA VAL A 59 -17.66 -7.99 -4.69
C VAL A 59 -18.93 -8.29 -3.91
N THR A 60 -18.85 -9.17 -2.90
CA THR A 60 -20.05 -9.67 -2.18
C THR A 60 -20.43 -8.82 -0.97
N ASN A 61 -19.51 -7.97 -0.51
CA ASN A 61 -19.68 -7.12 0.67
C ASN A 61 -18.99 -5.75 0.48
N PRO A 62 -19.24 -5.03 -0.64
CA PRO A 62 -18.51 -3.82 -0.99
C PRO A 62 -18.65 -2.69 0.04
N LYS A 63 -19.82 -2.55 0.68
CA LYS A 63 -20.08 -1.51 1.68
C LYS A 63 -19.26 -1.66 2.97
N ASN A 64 -18.87 -2.88 3.33
CA ASN A 64 -18.11 -3.20 4.54
C ASN A 64 -16.68 -3.64 4.22
N THR A 65 -16.17 -3.33 3.03
CA THR A 65 -14.82 -3.65 2.59
C THR A 65 -14.10 -2.37 2.18
N ILE A 66 -13.16 -1.93 3.00
CA ILE A 66 -12.41 -0.68 2.84
C ILE A 66 -11.07 -0.97 2.18
N TYR A 67 -10.78 -0.21 1.14
CA TYR A 67 -9.49 -0.19 0.44
C TYR A 67 -9.15 1.24 0.03
N GLY A 68 -7.89 1.51 -0.36
CA GLY A 68 -7.46 2.87 -0.73
C GLY A 68 -7.46 3.85 0.45
N VAL A 69 -7.57 3.39 1.70
CA VAL A 69 -7.69 4.25 2.89
C VAL A 69 -6.52 5.22 3.06
N LYS A 70 -5.35 4.91 2.52
CA LYS A 70 -4.18 5.79 2.54
C LYS A 70 -4.43 7.14 1.85
N ARG A 71 -5.37 7.21 0.89
CA ARG A 71 -5.80 8.47 0.27
C ARG A 71 -6.55 9.40 1.22
N LEU A 72 -7.18 8.84 2.26
CA LEU A 72 -7.98 9.56 3.25
C LEU A 72 -7.21 9.92 4.52
N ILE A 73 -6.06 9.27 4.77
CA ILE A 73 -5.30 9.43 6.02
C ILE A 73 -4.81 10.87 6.19
N GLY A 74 -5.02 11.46 7.39
CA GLY A 74 -4.63 12.83 7.71
C GLY A 74 -5.37 13.93 6.94
N ARG A 75 -6.44 13.59 6.20
CA ARG A 75 -7.25 14.54 5.41
C ARG A 75 -8.39 15.13 6.22
N LYS A 76 -8.78 16.36 5.84
CA LYS A 76 -10.03 16.99 6.31
C LYS A 76 -11.18 16.56 5.41
N PHE A 77 -12.38 16.44 5.98
CA PHE A 77 -13.56 16.09 5.17
C PHE A 77 -13.84 17.10 4.05
N SER A 78 -13.49 18.39 4.26
CA SER A 78 -13.66 19.45 3.26
C SER A 78 -12.63 19.43 2.13
N ASP A 79 -11.59 18.60 2.20
CA ASP A 79 -10.54 18.55 1.19
C ASP A 79 -11.14 18.07 -0.14
N LYS A 80 -10.73 18.72 -1.24
CA LYS A 80 -11.26 18.44 -2.58
C LYS A 80 -11.11 16.98 -2.98
N GLU A 81 -10.00 16.38 -2.61
CA GLU A 81 -9.67 14.98 -2.87
C GLU A 81 -10.68 14.05 -2.19
N VAL A 82 -11.00 14.32 -0.91
CA VAL A 82 -12.03 13.56 -0.17
C VAL A 82 -13.40 13.72 -0.82
N GLN A 83 -13.75 14.95 -1.23
CA GLN A 83 -15.03 15.21 -1.91
C GLN A 83 -15.15 14.45 -3.25
N ASN A 84 -14.04 14.30 -3.98
CA ASN A 84 -14.00 13.50 -5.19
C ASN A 84 -14.21 11.99 -4.87
N ASP A 85 -13.60 11.49 -3.81
CA ASP A 85 -13.69 10.08 -3.41
C ASP A 85 -15.09 9.68 -2.91
N LEU A 86 -15.89 10.63 -2.37
CA LEU A 86 -17.29 10.39 -1.98
C LEU A 86 -18.15 9.85 -3.13
N GLY A 87 -17.87 10.29 -4.38
CA GLY A 87 -18.66 9.89 -5.54
C GLY A 87 -18.29 8.54 -6.16
N ILE A 88 -17.13 8.00 -5.81
CA ILE A 88 -16.56 6.81 -6.46
C ILE A 88 -16.32 5.62 -5.51
N SER A 89 -16.33 5.87 -4.19
CA SER A 89 -16.13 4.81 -3.19
C SER A 89 -17.38 3.96 -3.04
N PRO A 90 -17.27 2.62 -3.02
CA PRO A 90 -18.42 1.73 -2.80
C PRO A 90 -18.85 1.66 -1.33
N TYR A 91 -18.00 2.11 -0.40
CA TYR A 91 -18.25 2.22 1.02
C TYR A 91 -18.53 3.66 1.41
N GLU A 92 -19.18 3.83 2.54
CA GLU A 92 -19.59 5.15 3.02
C GLU A 92 -18.40 5.88 3.69
N ILE A 93 -18.18 7.13 3.27
CA ILE A 93 -17.20 8.06 3.86
C ILE A 93 -17.99 9.17 4.55
N VAL A 94 -17.73 9.40 5.83
CA VAL A 94 -18.45 10.36 6.66
C VAL A 94 -17.52 11.37 7.31
N LYS A 95 -18.10 12.50 7.72
CA LYS A 95 -17.38 13.52 8.49
C LYS A 95 -17.30 13.11 9.96
N LYS A 96 -16.07 13.09 10.51
CA LYS A 96 -15.84 12.87 11.95
C LYS A 96 -15.01 14.04 12.51
N GLY A 97 -15.64 14.91 13.28
CA GLY A 97 -15.01 16.17 13.67
C GLY A 97 -14.67 17.04 12.44
N ASN A 98 -13.40 17.40 12.25
CA ASN A 98 -12.92 18.05 11.04
C ASN A 98 -12.38 17.06 10.00
N GLY A 99 -12.14 15.82 10.40
CA GLY A 99 -11.54 14.78 9.58
C GLY A 99 -12.57 13.85 8.92
N VAL A 100 -12.06 12.69 8.54
CA VAL A 100 -12.76 11.67 7.77
C VAL A 100 -12.91 10.41 8.58
N ALA A 101 -14.02 9.71 8.43
CA ALA A 101 -14.19 8.32 8.84
C ALA A 101 -14.83 7.50 7.72
N VAL A 102 -14.62 6.19 7.76
CA VAL A 102 -15.29 5.21 6.89
C VAL A 102 -16.21 4.35 7.73
N VAL A 103 -17.33 3.91 7.16
CA VAL A 103 -18.31 3.11 7.88
C VAL A 103 -18.17 1.64 7.49
N MET A 104 -18.04 0.77 8.51
CA MET A 104 -18.11 -0.69 8.36
C MET A 104 -19.06 -1.24 9.43
N ASP A 105 -20.04 -2.02 9.01
CA ASP A 105 -21.04 -2.63 9.90
C ASP A 105 -21.70 -1.62 10.85
N GLY A 106 -22.03 -0.43 10.32
CA GLY A 106 -22.65 0.67 11.08
C GLY A 106 -21.74 1.37 12.09
N LYS A 107 -20.45 1.06 12.13
CA LYS A 107 -19.44 1.73 12.97
C LYS A 107 -18.51 2.60 12.15
N GLU A 108 -18.15 3.75 12.71
CA GLU A 108 -17.21 4.69 12.12
C GLU A 108 -15.77 4.35 12.53
N TYR A 109 -14.90 4.23 11.55
CA TYR A 109 -13.47 4.02 11.74
C TYR A 109 -12.69 5.15 11.07
N THR A 110 -11.70 5.71 11.75
CA THR A 110 -10.81 6.68 11.12
C THR A 110 -9.83 5.99 10.17
N PRO A 111 -9.25 6.70 9.19
CA PRO A 111 -8.23 6.14 8.32
C PRO A 111 -7.03 5.56 9.09
N GLU A 112 -6.68 6.18 10.23
CA GLU A 112 -5.63 5.72 11.14
C GLU A 112 -5.98 4.36 11.76
N GLU A 113 -7.22 4.18 12.21
CA GLU A 113 -7.71 2.90 12.77
C GLU A 113 -7.70 1.80 11.72
N VAL A 114 -8.14 2.08 10.49
CA VAL A 114 -8.11 1.11 9.38
C VAL A 114 -6.66 0.77 8.99
N SER A 115 -5.78 1.76 8.91
CA SER A 115 -4.35 1.54 8.64
C SER A 115 -3.69 0.74 9.75
N ALA A 116 -4.07 0.97 11.02
CA ALA A 116 -3.61 0.19 12.15
C ALA A 116 -4.03 -1.28 12.08
N MET A 117 -5.22 -1.59 11.56
CA MET A 117 -5.64 -2.97 11.34
C MET A 117 -4.73 -3.69 10.33
N ILE A 118 -4.32 -2.99 9.26
CA ILE A 118 -3.36 -3.51 8.27
C ILE A 118 -1.99 -3.74 8.93
N LEU A 119 -1.49 -2.75 9.67
CA LEU A 119 -0.22 -2.84 10.39
C LEU A 119 -0.22 -3.92 11.46
N SER A 120 -1.35 -4.15 12.14
CA SER A 120 -1.51 -5.23 13.12
C SER A 120 -1.40 -6.60 12.47
N LYS A 121 -1.97 -6.79 11.27
CA LYS A 121 -1.78 -8.03 10.50
C LYS A 121 -0.31 -8.20 10.11
N ILE A 122 0.32 -7.18 9.55
CA ILE A 122 1.75 -7.21 9.17
C ILE A 122 2.62 -7.59 10.37
N LYS A 123 2.37 -6.96 11.54
CA LYS A 123 3.06 -7.29 12.79
C LYS A 123 2.88 -8.76 13.17
N ALA A 124 1.65 -9.27 13.13
CA ALA A 124 1.37 -10.66 13.46
C ALA A 124 2.03 -11.64 12.48
N ASP A 125 2.04 -11.32 11.19
CA ASP A 125 2.72 -12.14 10.18
C ASP A 125 4.23 -12.10 10.35
N ALA A 126 4.82 -10.94 10.67
CA ALA A 126 6.23 -10.79 10.96
C ALA A 126 6.62 -11.59 12.23
N GLU A 127 5.84 -11.51 13.31
CA GLU A 127 6.06 -12.26 14.53
C GLU A 127 5.99 -13.78 14.29
N ALA A 128 5.03 -14.23 13.47
CA ALA A 128 4.90 -15.64 13.10
C ALA A 128 6.10 -16.13 12.27
N PHE A 129 6.56 -15.32 11.31
CA PHE A 129 7.70 -15.63 10.46
C PHE A 129 9.02 -15.67 11.25
N LEU A 130 9.23 -14.66 12.11
CA LEU A 130 10.47 -14.49 12.88
C LEU A 130 10.55 -15.38 14.14
N GLY A 131 9.40 -15.86 14.62
CA GLY A 131 9.32 -16.62 15.87
C GLY A 131 9.56 -15.78 17.13
N GLU A 132 9.54 -14.44 17.03
CA GLU A 132 9.77 -13.51 18.13
C GLU A 132 8.84 -12.28 18.04
N LYS A 133 8.70 -11.55 19.15
CA LYS A 133 7.89 -10.33 19.22
C LYS A 133 8.51 -9.20 18.40
N VAL A 134 7.64 -8.49 17.67
CA VAL A 134 7.98 -7.29 16.90
C VAL A 134 7.32 -6.09 17.55
N THR A 135 8.12 -5.17 18.07
CA THR A 135 7.66 -3.97 18.79
C THR A 135 8.06 -2.68 18.12
N GLU A 136 9.00 -2.70 17.17
CA GLU A 136 9.56 -1.53 16.55
C GLU A 136 9.48 -1.61 15.02
N ALA A 137 9.22 -0.48 14.37
CA ALA A 137 9.13 -0.43 12.92
C ALA A 137 9.65 0.90 12.34
N VAL A 138 10.14 0.84 11.10
CA VAL A 138 10.25 1.96 10.18
C VAL A 138 9.09 1.84 9.20
N ILE A 139 8.28 2.90 9.05
CA ILE A 139 7.12 2.91 8.16
C ILE A 139 7.33 3.96 7.07
N THR A 140 6.98 3.61 5.83
CA THR A 140 7.14 4.53 4.70
C THR A 140 5.88 5.34 4.43
N VAL A 141 6.09 6.51 3.84
CA VAL A 141 5.04 7.40 3.36
C VAL A 141 5.44 7.96 1.99
N PRO A 142 4.50 8.36 1.14
CA PRO A 142 4.80 9.13 -0.06
C PRO A 142 5.60 10.38 0.29
N ALA A 143 6.56 10.75 -0.59
CA ALA A 143 7.42 11.91 -0.32
C ALA A 143 6.61 13.21 -0.19
N TYR A 144 5.53 13.31 -0.94
CA TYR A 144 4.65 14.50 -0.97
C TYR A 144 3.55 14.50 0.11
N PHE A 145 3.61 13.57 1.09
CA PHE A 145 2.73 13.61 2.25
C PHE A 145 3.04 14.84 3.10
N ASP A 146 1.97 15.56 3.49
CA ASP A 146 2.05 16.66 4.42
C ASP A 146 2.25 16.18 5.88
N ASP A 147 2.49 17.12 6.77
CA ASP A 147 2.75 16.85 8.19
C ASP A 147 1.60 16.08 8.87
N SER A 148 0.35 16.43 8.57
CA SER A 148 -0.83 15.75 9.13
C SER A 148 -0.90 14.27 8.71
N GLN A 149 -0.58 13.97 7.45
CA GLN A 149 -0.58 12.61 6.91
C GLN A 149 0.57 11.76 7.49
N ARG A 150 1.75 12.37 7.71
CA ARG A 150 2.91 11.73 8.36
C ARG A 150 2.59 11.38 9.81
N GLN A 151 2.03 12.34 10.56
CA GLN A 151 1.65 12.12 11.95
C GLN A 151 0.56 11.05 12.06
N ALA A 152 -0.48 11.08 11.19
CA ALA A 152 -1.54 10.09 11.14
C ALA A 152 -1.01 8.67 10.87
N THR A 153 -0.01 8.54 9.98
CA THR A 153 0.67 7.26 9.73
C THR A 153 1.44 6.77 10.96
N LYS A 154 2.12 7.67 11.67
CA LYS A 154 2.82 7.36 12.92
C LYS A 154 1.85 6.91 14.02
N ASP A 155 0.69 7.55 14.11
CA ASP A 155 -0.36 7.21 15.07
C ASP A 155 -1.01 5.85 14.73
N ALA A 156 -1.20 5.53 13.46
CA ALA A 156 -1.63 4.20 13.03
C ALA A 156 -0.65 3.10 13.48
N GLY A 157 0.66 3.35 13.37
CA GLY A 157 1.69 2.45 13.90
C GLY A 157 1.57 2.23 15.40
N LYS A 158 1.36 3.31 16.17
CA LYS A 158 1.12 3.24 17.61
C LYS A 158 -0.12 2.42 17.96
N ILE A 159 -1.25 2.65 17.28
CA ILE A 159 -2.49 1.91 17.49
C ILE A 159 -2.27 0.41 17.23
N ALA A 160 -1.44 0.05 16.24
CA ALA A 160 -1.04 -1.32 15.97
C ALA A 160 -0.06 -1.92 17.01
N GLY A 161 0.32 -1.14 18.04
CA GLY A 161 1.28 -1.57 19.06
C GLY A 161 2.72 -1.64 18.54
N LEU A 162 3.08 -0.76 17.60
CA LEU A 162 4.43 -0.59 17.08
C LEU A 162 5.01 0.75 17.53
N GLU A 163 6.22 0.74 18.07
CA GLU A 163 7.02 1.94 18.23
C GLU A 163 7.59 2.33 16.86
N VAL A 164 7.06 3.41 16.27
CA VAL A 164 7.53 3.91 14.98
C VAL A 164 8.81 4.69 15.18
N LYS A 165 9.95 4.05 14.92
CA LYS A 165 11.30 4.62 15.11
C LYS A 165 11.58 5.72 14.09
N ARG A 166 11.07 5.56 12.87
CA ARG A 166 11.22 6.51 11.77
C ARG A 166 10.04 6.43 10.81
N ILE A 167 9.57 7.58 10.34
CA ILE A 167 8.82 7.72 9.10
C ILE A 167 9.82 8.10 8.02
N ILE A 168 9.86 7.36 6.91
CA ILE A 168 10.77 7.58 5.78
C ILE A 168 9.98 7.72 4.48
N ASN A 169 10.44 8.56 3.57
CA ASN A 169 9.81 8.70 2.26
C ASN A 169 10.04 7.45 1.40
N GLU A 170 9.00 7.00 0.69
CA GLU A 170 9.03 5.83 -0.20
C GLU A 170 10.17 5.89 -1.23
N PRO A 171 10.35 6.99 -1.99
CA PRO A 171 11.46 7.08 -2.94
C PRO A 171 12.83 7.09 -2.26
N THR A 172 12.92 7.62 -1.04
CA THR A 172 14.15 7.62 -0.27
C THR A 172 14.51 6.21 0.21
N ALA A 173 13.51 5.44 0.67
CA ALA A 173 13.68 4.04 1.00
C ALA A 173 14.12 3.23 -0.22
N ALA A 174 13.49 3.45 -1.37
CA ALA A 174 13.89 2.78 -2.61
C ALA A 174 15.34 3.09 -3.02
N ALA A 175 15.79 4.34 -2.85
CA ALA A 175 17.17 4.73 -3.09
C ALA A 175 18.16 4.02 -2.15
N LEU A 176 17.82 3.85 -0.86
CA LEU A 176 18.63 3.07 0.08
C LEU A 176 18.80 1.61 -0.38
N ALA A 177 17.71 0.99 -0.83
CA ALA A 177 17.76 -0.37 -1.35
C ALA A 177 18.62 -0.48 -2.61
N TYR A 178 18.52 0.51 -3.49
CA TYR A 178 19.32 0.60 -4.71
C TYR A 178 20.82 0.78 -4.43
N GLY A 179 21.17 1.72 -3.54
CA GLY A 179 22.55 2.15 -3.31
C GLY A 179 23.35 1.28 -2.35
N LEU A 180 22.73 0.31 -1.65
CA LEU A 180 23.42 -0.56 -0.69
C LEU A 180 24.48 -1.47 -1.37
N GLU A 181 24.38 -1.67 -2.69
CA GLU A 181 25.34 -2.46 -3.47
C GLU A 181 26.66 -1.73 -3.80
N GLY A 182 26.92 -0.57 -3.17
CA GLY A 182 28.23 0.10 -3.21
C GLY A 182 28.53 0.88 -4.47
N LYS A 183 27.54 1.52 -5.07
CA LYS A 183 27.72 2.43 -6.22
C LYS A 183 28.33 3.75 -5.78
N LYS A 184 29.16 4.32 -6.65
CA LYS A 184 29.89 5.59 -6.44
C LYS A 184 29.02 6.77 -6.88
N ASP A 185 29.47 7.98 -6.52
CA ASP A 185 28.84 9.28 -6.82
C ASP A 185 27.93 9.27 -8.05
N GLU A 186 26.63 9.18 -7.83
CA GLU A 186 25.59 9.12 -8.86
C GLU A 186 24.45 10.08 -8.56
N GLN A 187 23.95 10.73 -9.61
CA GLN A 187 22.68 11.45 -9.56
C GLN A 187 21.58 10.50 -10.06
N ILE A 188 20.64 10.16 -9.21
CA ILE A 188 19.55 9.26 -9.58
C ILE A 188 18.20 9.95 -9.46
N VAL A 189 17.25 9.43 -10.22
CA VAL A 189 15.83 9.75 -10.04
C VAL A 189 15.11 8.50 -9.59
N VAL A 190 14.37 8.59 -8.51
CA VAL A 190 13.37 7.60 -8.15
C VAL A 190 12.02 8.08 -8.67
N PHE A 191 11.42 7.28 -9.54
CA PHE A 191 10.14 7.52 -10.18
C PHE A 191 9.15 6.50 -9.63
N ASP A 192 8.32 6.93 -8.68
CA ASP A 192 7.39 6.07 -7.96
C ASP A 192 5.95 6.36 -8.41
N LEU A 193 5.37 5.44 -9.18
CA LEU A 193 3.96 5.49 -9.57
C LEU A 193 3.24 4.26 -8.99
N GLY A 194 2.59 4.50 -7.87
CA GLY A 194 1.87 3.49 -7.11
C GLY A 194 0.40 3.33 -7.51
N GLY A 195 -0.39 2.77 -6.60
CA GLY A 195 -1.84 2.64 -6.79
C GLY A 195 -2.60 3.94 -6.63
N GLY A 196 -2.12 4.86 -5.80
CA GLY A 196 -2.84 6.09 -5.45
C GLY A 196 -2.05 7.37 -5.63
N THR A 197 -0.72 7.32 -5.66
CA THR A 197 0.17 8.48 -5.65
C THR A 197 1.24 8.36 -6.71
N PHE A 198 1.74 9.49 -7.14
CA PHE A 198 2.92 9.65 -7.97
C PHE A 198 3.94 10.53 -7.25
N ASP A 199 5.14 10.01 -7.04
CA ASP A 199 6.26 10.75 -6.46
C ASP A 199 7.50 10.65 -7.35
N VAL A 200 8.23 11.75 -7.46
CA VAL A 200 9.52 11.81 -8.13
C VAL A 200 10.51 12.50 -7.23
N SER A 201 11.63 11.85 -6.94
CA SER A 201 12.71 12.40 -6.13
C SER A 201 14.03 12.33 -6.87
N VAL A 202 14.77 13.41 -6.80
CA VAL A 202 16.14 13.52 -7.32
C VAL A 202 17.10 13.38 -6.15
N LEU A 203 18.02 12.43 -6.22
CA LEU A 203 18.97 12.13 -5.16
C LEU A 203 20.41 12.14 -5.68
N GLU A 204 21.32 12.51 -4.81
CA GLU A 204 22.76 12.33 -4.96
C GLU A 204 23.22 11.24 -4.01
N LEU A 205 23.90 10.24 -4.56
CA LEU A 205 24.50 9.14 -3.84
C LEU A 205 26.01 9.26 -3.89
N GLY A 206 26.68 9.17 -2.75
CA GLY A 206 28.13 9.20 -2.69
C GLY A 206 28.67 8.81 -1.32
N ASP A 207 29.69 7.96 -1.25
CA ASP A 207 30.40 7.55 -0.02
C ASP A 207 29.49 7.14 1.14
N GLY A 208 28.38 6.41 0.86
CA GLY A 208 27.41 6.01 1.86
C GLY A 208 26.41 7.12 2.26
N VAL A 209 26.48 8.29 1.65
CA VAL A 209 25.53 9.39 1.86
C VAL A 209 24.44 9.32 0.78
N PHE A 210 23.20 9.38 1.20
CA PHE A 210 22.00 9.46 0.36
C PHE A 210 21.34 10.81 0.62
N GLU A 211 21.57 11.77 -0.27
CA GLU A 211 21.04 13.12 -0.15
C GLU A 211 19.91 13.36 -1.14
N VAL A 212 18.70 13.60 -0.63
CA VAL A 212 17.59 14.07 -1.46
C VAL A 212 17.83 15.54 -1.81
N LYS A 213 17.92 15.85 -3.10
CA LYS A 213 18.10 17.23 -3.60
C LYS A 213 16.76 17.92 -3.79
N SER A 214 15.78 17.19 -4.25
CA SER A 214 14.41 17.68 -4.43
C SER A 214 13.41 16.53 -4.51
N THR A 215 12.16 16.84 -4.18
CA THR A 215 11.02 15.95 -4.39
C THR A 215 9.82 16.72 -4.91
N ASN A 216 9.01 16.07 -5.74
CA ASN A 216 7.73 16.59 -6.21
C ASN A 216 6.78 15.41 -6.47
N GLY A 217 5.48 15.67 -6.61
CA GLY A 217 4.53 14.59 -6.82
C GLY A 217 3.08 15.05 -6.94
N ASP A 218 2.21 14.05 -7.04
CA ASP A 218 0.75 14.19 -7.02
C ASP A 218 0.16 13.09 -6.13
N THR A 219 -0.54 13.49 -5.08
CA THR A 219 -1.16 12.57 -4.10
C THR A 219 -2.46 11.94 -4.60
N HIS A 220 -2.88 12.27 -5.84
CA HIS A 220 -4.09 11.75 -6.49
C HIS A 220 -3.84 11.38 -7.97
N LEU A 221 -2.68 10.79 -8.24
CA LEU A 221 -2.33 10.23 -9.55
C LEU A 221 -1.71 8.84 -9.33
N GLY A 222 -2.46 7.79 -9.67
CA GLY A 222 -2.00 6.42 -9.49
C GLY A 222 -2.89 5.40 -10.18
N GLY A 223 -2.60 4.12 -9.98
CA GLY A 223 -3.25 3.00 -10.69
C GLY A 223 -4.77 2.99 -10.58
N GLU A 224 -5.33 3.45 -9.45
CA GLU A 224 -6.78 3.55 -9.26
C GLU A 224 -7.43 4.57 -10.21
N ASP A 225 -6.73 5.64 -10.58
CA ASP A 225 -7.22 6.63 -11.53
C ASP A 225 -7.28 6.04 -12.94
N PHE A 226 -6.29 5.19 -13.29
CA PHE A 226 -6.29 4.44 -14.54
C PHE A 226 -7.42 3.40 -14.56
N ASP A 227 -7.63 2.67 -13.46
CA ASP A 227 -8.74 1.71 -13.33
C ASP A 227 -10.09 2.39 -13.50
N ASN A 228 -10.28 3.56 -12.89
CA ASN A 228 -11.52 4.33 -13.02
C ASN A 228 -11.82 4.75 -14.48
N ARG A 229 -10.79 5.04 -15.30
CA ARG A 229 -10.97 5.29 -16.74
C ARG A 229 -11.52 4.07 -17.48
N ILE A 230 -11.00 2.89 -17.15
CA ILE A 230 -11.48 1.63 -17.73
C ILE A 230 -12.90 1.33 -17.27
N VAL A 231 -13.20 1.49 -15.98
CA VAL A 231 -14.54 1.29 -15.41
C VAL A 231 -15.55 2.19 -16.08
N ASN A 232 -15.27 3.50 -16.21
CA ASN A 232 -16.14 4.44 -16.87
C ASN A 232 -16.41 4.04 -18.34
N HIS A 233 -15.37 3.60 -19.04
CA HIS A 233 -15.51 3.10 -20.39
C HIS A 233 -16.42 1.86 -20.47
N PHE A 234 -16.27 0.89 -19.56
CA PHE A 234 -17.13 -0.30 -19.50
C PHE A 234 -18.58 0.06 -19.18
N VAL A 235 -18.81 1.00 -18.27
CA VAL A 235 -20.15 1.51 -17.94
C VAL A 235 -20.81 2.15 -19.18
N ASP A 236 -20.06 2.98 -19.90
CA ASP A 236 -20.55 3.64 -21.10
C ASP A 236 -20.85 2.64 -22.23
N GLU A 237 -19.99 1.67 -22.48
CA GLU A 237 -20.21 0.64 -23.49
C GLU A 237 -21.43 -0.24 -23.12
N PHE A 238 -21.53 -0.67 -21.87
CA PHE A 238 -22.68 -1.44 -21.40
C PHE A 238 -24.00 -0.66 -21.55
N LYS A 239 -23.98 0.63 -21.20
CA LYS A 239 -25.16 1.49 -21.33
C LYS A 239 -25.56 1.71 -22.80
N LYS A 240 -24.59 1.81 -23.71
CA LYS A 240 -24.86 1.90 -25.16
C LYS A 240 -25.51 0.64 -25.70
N GLU A 241 -25.05 -0.54 -25.24
CA GLU A 241 -25.52 -1.82 -25.73
C GLU A 241 -26.88 -2.22 -25.16
N TYR A 242 -27.06 -2.07 -23.82
CA TYR A 242 -28.23 -2.58 -23.10
C TYR A 242 -29.18 -1.48 -22.59
N GLY A 243 -28.82 -0.21 -22.66
CA GLY A 243 -29.62 0.90 -22.12
C GLY A 243 -29.65 0.97 -20.60
N ILE A 244 -28.89 0.15 -19.88
CA ILE A 244 -28.91 0.03 -18.42
C ILE A 244 -27.71 0.77 -17.82
N ASP A 245 -27.95 1.52 -16.75
CA ASP A 245 -26.93 2.26 -16.01
C ASP A 245 -26.45 1.44 -14.79
N LEU A 246 -25.25 0.84 -14.90
CA LEU A 246 -24.64 0.00 -13.86
C LEU A 246 -24.15 0.81 -12.65
N THR A 247 -24.02 2.15 -12.73
CA THR A 247 -23.53 2.97 -11.60
C THR A 247 -24.39 2.88 -10.35
N LYS A 248 -25.64 2.42 -10.49
CA LYS A 248 -26.60 2.25 -9.39
C LYS A 248 -26.48 0.91 -8.68
N ASP A 249 -25.72 -0.03 -9.23
CA ASP A 249 -25.48 -1.37 -8.66
C ASP A 249 -24.04 -1.47 -8.13
N ASN A 250 -23.89 -1.36 -6.81
CA ASN A 250 -22.58 -1.43 -6.16
C ASN A 250 -21.86 -2.75 -6.40
N SER A 251 -22.59 -3.87 -6.57
CA SER A 251 -21.97 -5.18 -6.84
C SER A 251 -21.45 -5.24 -8.28
N ALA A 252 -22.24 -4.76 -9.24
CA ALA A 252 -21.81 -4.64 -10.63
C ALA A 252 -20.59 -3.72 -10.76
N MET A 253 -20.64 -2.55 -10.13
CA MET A 253 -19.54 -1.58 -10.13
C MET A 253 -18.27 -2.17 -9.52
N GLN A 254 -18.37 -2.93 -8.42
CA GLN A 254 -17.19 -3.58 -7.83
C GLN A 254 -16.60 -4.65 -8.75
N ARG A 255 -17.46 -5.44 -9.42
CA ARG A 255 -17.01 -6.43 -10.41
C ARG A 255 -16.31 -5.79 -11.60
N LEU A 256 -16.83 -4.63 -12.07
CA LEU A 256 -16.19 -3.84 -13.12
C LEU A 256 -14.82 -3.31 -12.66
N LYS A 257 -14.71 -2.83 -11.42
CA LYS A 257 -13.43 -2.36 -10.86
C LYS A 257 -12.39 -3.49 -10.77
N ASP A 258 -12.78 -4.65 -10.26
CA ASP A 258 -11.88 -5.79 -10.14
C ASP A 258 -11.39 -6.28 -11.51
N GLU A 259 -12.28 -6.33 -12.51
CA GLU A 259 -11.92 -6.74 -13.86
C GLU A 259 -11.12 -5.66 -14.60
N ALA A 260 -11.39 -4.36 -14.36
CA ALA A 260 -10.60 -3.25 -14.91
C ALA A 260 -9.14 -3.30 -14.41
N GLU A 261 -8.94 -3.50 -13.10
CA GLU A 261 -7.60 -3.66 -12.52
C GLU A 261 -6.87 -4.87 -13.10
N LYS A 262 -7.57 -6.01 -13.23
CA LYS A 262 -7.02 -7.22 -13.82
C LYS A 262 -6.65 -7.00 -15.29
N ALA A 263 -7.55 -6.43 -16.10
CA ALA A 263 -7.32 -6.12 -17.51
C ALA A 263 -6.11 -5.17 -17.68
N LYS A 264 -6.01 -4.11 -16.86
CA LYS A 264 -4.86 -3.20 -16.85
C LYS A 264 -3.55 -3.95 -16.63
N LYS A 265 -3.51 -4.87 -15.65
CA LYS A 265 -2.32 -5.68 -15.35
C LYS A 265 -1.97 -6.62 -16.50
N GLU A 266 -2.95 -7.32 -17.07
CA GLU A 266 -2.76 -8.24 -18.21
C GLU A 266 -2.29 -7.51 -19.46
N LEU A 267 -2.83 -6.32 -19.75
CA LEU A 267 -2.41 -5.47 -20.87
C LEU A 267 -0.98 -4.92 -20.73
N SER A 268 -0.35 -5.04 -19.57
CA SER A 268 1.10 -4.76 -19.43
C SER A 268 1.97 -5.80 -20.15
N SER A 269 1.48 -7.04 -20.31
CA SER A 269 2.19 -8.14 -20.98
C SER A 269 1.56 -8.56 -22.31
N THR A 270 0.24 -8.45 -22.46
CA THR A 270 -0.51 -8.79 -23.68
C THR A 270 -0.91 -7.55 -24.48
N THR A 271 -1.29 -7.70 -25.73
CA THR A 271 -1.78 -6.61 -26.58
C THR A 271 -3.31 -6.45 -26.52
N GLU A 272 -4.01 -7.47 -26.05
CA GLU A 272 -5.47 -7.49 -25.91
C GLU A 272 -5.88 -8.46 -24.79
N VAL A 273 -7.05 -8.20 -24.19
CA VAL A 273 -7.69 -9.06 -23.18
C VAL A 273 -9.19 -9.16 -23.46
N GLU A 274 -9.77 -10.32 -23.17
CA GLU A 274 -11.22 -10.53 -23.22
C GLU A 274 -11.80 -10.35 -21.81
N ILE A 275 -12.76 -9.44 -21.69
CA ILE A 275 -13.53 -9.19 -20.49
C ILE A 275 -14.78 -10.05 -20.56
N ASN A 276 -15.02 -10.86 -19.55
CA ASN A 276 -16.24 -11.67 -19.47
C ASN A 276 -16.78 -11.63 -18.04
N LEU A 277 -17.88 -10.90 -17.86
CA LEU A 277 -18.57 -10.75 -16.58
C LEU A 277 -19.99 -11.35 -16.70
N PRO A 278 -20.14 -12.66 -16.48
CA PRO A 278 -21.44 -13.30 -16.54
C PRO A 278 -22.36 -12.80 -15.43
N PHE A 279 -23.65 -12.64 -15.73
CA PHE A 279 -24.67 -12.22 -14.77
C PHE A 279 -24.31 -10.91 -14.08
N ILE A 280 -23.86 -9.90 -14.84
CA ILE A 280 -23.47 -8.59 -14.30
C ILE A 280 -24.66 -7.86 -13.70
N THR A 281 -25.84 -7.99 -14.35
CA THR A 281 -27.12 -7.45 -13.89
C THR A 281 -28.28 -8.28 -14.48
N ALA A 282 -29.52 -7.89 -14.17
CA ALA A 282 -30.74 -8.47 -14.73
C ALA A 282 -31.50 -7.44 -15.56
N GLY A 283 -31.91 -7.80 -16.76
CA GLY A 283 -32.81 -7.05 -17.63
C GLY A 283 -34.23 -7.62 -17.59
N GLU A 284 -35.12 -7.06 -18.42
CA GLU A 284 -36.52 -7.51 -18.55
C GLU A 284 -36.60 -8.96 -19.05
N ASP A 285 -35.69 -9.36 -19.92
CA ASP A 285 -35.65 -10.69 -20.56
C ASP A 285 -34.77 -11.71 -19.80
N GLY A 286 -34.23 -11.35 -18.64
CA GLY A 286 -33.39 -12.25 -17.83
C GLY A 286 -32.01 -11.67 -17.51
N PRO A 287 -31.04 -12.55 -17.11
CA PRO A 287 -29.70 -12.12 -16.75
C PRO A 287 -28.93 -11.63 -17.97
N ILE A 288 -28.19 -10.53 -17.77
CA ILE A 288 -27.33 -9.91 -18.78
C ILE A 288 -25.86 -10.17 -18.43
N HIS A 289 -25.07 -10.45 -19.45
CA HIS A 289 -23.62 -10.65 -19.37
C HIS A 289 -22.92 -9.45 -19.99
N PHE A 290 -21.72 -9.12 -19.54
CA PHE A 290 -20.88 -8.13 -20.18
C PHE A 290 -19.66 -8.82 -20.77
N GLU A 291 -19.55 -8.79 -22.09
CA GLU A 291 -18.42 -9.28 -22.85
C GLU A 291 -17.81 -8.12 -23.63
N TYR A 292 -16.51 -7.92 -23.47
CA TYR A 292 -15.82 -6.82 -24.13
C TYR A 292 -14.38 -7.20 -24.44
N LYS A 293 -13.88 -6.79 -25.60
CA LYS A 293 -12.47 -6.96 -25.98
C LYS A 293 -11.73 -5.65 -25.84
N LEU A 294 -10.86 -5.56 -24.82
CA LEU A 294 -10.04 -4.38 -24.57
C LEU A 294 -8.63 -4.56 -25.13
N THR A 295 -8.16 -3.59 -25.92
CA THR A 295 -6.79 -3.59 -26.44
C THR A 295 -5.90 -2.65 -25.65
N ARG A 296 -4.58 -2.93 -25.61
CA ARG A 296 -3.58 -2.02 -25.02
C ARG A 296 -3.62 -0.63 -25.66
N ALA A 297 -3.80 -0.55 -26.99
CA ALA A 297 -3.91 0.73 -27.69
C ALA A 297 -5.09 1.55 -27.19
N LYS A 298 -6.26 0.90 -26.97
CA LYS A 298 -7.45 1.58 -26.44
C LYS A 298 -7.25 2.01 -24.98
N LEU A 299 -6.59 1.19 -24.16
CA LEU A 299 -6.22 1.58 -22.80
C LEU A 299 -5.33 2.83 -22.82
N VAL A 300 -4.27 2.85 -23.62
CA VAL A 300 -3.35 4.00 -23.70
C VAL A 300 -4.09 5.26 -24.18
N GLU A 301 -5.00 5.14 -25.14
CA GLU A 301 -5.85 6.27 -25.58
C GLU A 301 -6.66 6.84 -24.42
N MET A 302 -7.31 5.99 -23.62
CA MET A 302 -8.17 6.40 -22.50
C MET A 302 -7.41 7.08 -21.35
N VAL A 303 -6.13 6.77 -21.17
CA VAL A 303 -5.31 7.23 -20.04
C VAL A 303 -4.17 8.18 -20.44
N SER A 304 -4.16 8.63 -21.72
CA SER A 304 -3.07 9.47 -22.24
C SER A 304 -2.89 10.75 -21.44
N ASP A 305 -3.97 11.40 -21.01
CA ASP A 305 -3.93 12.60 -20.19
C ASP A 305 -3.34 12.36 -18.79
N LEU A 306 -3.54 11.16 -18.23
CA LEU A 306 -2.92 10.77 -16.94
C LEU A 306 -1.42 10.53 -17.11
N ILE A 307 -1.00 9.91 -18.22
CA ILE A 307 0.41 9.71 -18.55
C ILE A 307 1.10 11.05 -18.78
N ASP A 308 0.46 11.99 -19.47
CA ASP A 308 1.04 13.31 -19.71
C ASP A 308 1.23 14.14 -18.46
N LYS A 309 0.37 13.98 -17.44
CA LYS A 309 0.51 14.63 -16.13
C LYS A 309 1.79 14.23 -15.39
N LEU A 310 2.41 13.11 -15.70
CA LEU A 310 3.66 12.68 -15.08
C LEU A 310 4.83 13.63 -15.40
N ALA A 311 4.77 14.35 -16.50
CA ALA A 311 5.87 15.22 -16.95
C ALA A 311 6.09 16.44 -16.04
N GLU A 312 5.02 17.06 -15.56
CA GLU A 312 5.12 18.30 -14.78
C GLU A 312 5.86 18.11 -13.44
N PRO A 313 5.55 17.12 -12.59
CA PRO A 313 6.31 16.86 -11.36
C PRO A 313 7.78 16.53 -11.62
N VAL A 314 8.07 15.77 -12.69
CA VAL A 314 9.46 15.44 -13.08
C VAL A 314 10.25 16.71 -13.42
N GLN A 315 9.68 17.60 -14.26
CA GLN A 315 10.31 18.85 -14.64
C GLN A 315 10.54 19.77 -13.42
N LYS A 316 9.57 19.84 -12.51
CA LYS A 316 9.69 20.62 -11.27
C LYS A 316 10.81 20.08 -10.37
N ALA A 317 10.86 18.77 -10.16
CA ALA A 317 11.89 18.14 -9.34
C ALA A 317 13.29 18.39 -9.91
N LEU A 318 13.49 18.17 -11.20
CA LEU A 318 14.78 18.44 -11.88
C LEU A 318 15.18 19.94 -11.76
N LYS A 319 14.22 20.83 -11.98
CA LYS A 319 14.47 22.29 -11.85
C LYS A 319 14.88 22.67 -10.44
N ASP A 320 14.20 22.15 -9.43
CA ASP A 320 14.49 22.43 -8.01
C ASP A 320 15.85 21.86 -7.60
N ALA A 321 16.22 20.68 -8.13
CA ALA A 321 17.57 20.11 -7.98
C ALA A 321 18.64 20.86 -8.78
N LYS A 322 18.27 21.78 -9.69
CA LYS A 322 19.15 22.47 -10.64
C LYS A 322 19.87 21.52 -11.59
N LEU A 323 19.21 20.43 -11.98
CA LEU A 323 19.70 19.40 -12.88
C LEU A 323 18.83 19.35 -14.15
N THR A 324 19.42 18.76 -15.18
CA THR A 324 18.74 18.43 -16.44
C THR A 324 18.59 16.91 -16.58
N PRO A 325 17.73 16.39 -17.46
CA PRO A 325 17.64 14.94 -17.70
C PRO A 325 18.98 14.28 -18.05
N SER A 326 19.91 15.02 -18.69
CA SER A 326 21.23 14.50 -19.06
C SER A 326 22.19 14.31 -17.88
N ASP A 327 21.96 15.03 -16.77
CA ASP A 327 22.79 14.95 -15.57
C ASP A 327 22.41 13.72 -14.71
N ILE A 328 21.26 13.11 -14.96
CA ILE A 328 20.81 11.93 -14.24
C ILE A 328 21.54 10.69 -14.73
N ASN A 329 22.17 9.95 -13.84
CA ASN A 329 22.86 8.71 -14.16
C ASN A 329 21.87 7.56 -14.35
N GLU A 330 20.95 7.37 -13.40
CA GLU A 330 19.99 6.26 -13.40
C GLU A 330 18.58 6.73 -13.03
N VAL A 331 17.58 6.03 -13.59
CA VAL A 331 16.17 6.20 -13.22
C VAL A 331 15.66 4.89 -12.63
N VAL A 332 15.33 4.92 -11.34
CA VAL A 332 14.83 3.77 -10.57
C VAL A 332 13.31 3.80 -10.58
N LEU A 333 12.70 2.76 -11.12
CA LEU A 333 11.24 2.61 -11.18
C LEU A 333 10.71 1.93 -9.94
N VAL A 334 9.70 2.54 -9.32
CA VAL A 334 9.02 2.07 -8.11
C VAL A 334 7.51 2.14 -8.33
N GLY A 335 6.76 1.30 -7.60
CA GLY A 335 5.31 1.22 -7.71
C GLY A 335 4.83 0.36 -8.88
N GLY A 336 3.72 -0.34 -8.66
CA GLY A 336 3.19 -1.33 -9.61
C GLY A 336 2.81 -0.77 -10.99
N MET A 337 2.45 0.52 -11.08
CA MET A 337 2.10 1.18 -12.34
C MET A 337 3.30 1.40 -13.26
N THR A 338 4.52 1.40 -12.77
CA THR A 338 5.73 1.47 -13.59
C THR A 338 5.98 0.21 -14.44
N ARG A 339 5.18 -0.85 -14.23
CA ARG A 339 5.16 -2.04 -15.11
C ARG A 339 4.41 -1.80 -16.42
N MET A 340 3.57 -0.76 -16.51
CA MET A 340 2.81 -0.42 -17.71
C MET A 340 3.75 0.09 -18.81
N PRO A 341 3.76 -0.52 -20.01
CA PRO A 341 4.69 -0.12 -21.08
C PRO A 341 4.63 1.36 -21.44
N ALA A 342 3.42 1.96 -21.52
CA ALA A 342 3.27 3.36 -21.84
C ALA A 342 3.86 4.31 -20.78
N VAL A 343 3.88 3.91 -19.50
CA VAL A 343 4.57 4.65 -18.43
C VAL A 343 6.08 4.54 -18.60
N VAL A 344 6.60 3.34 -18.89
CA VAL A 344 8.04 3.14 -19.17
C VAL A 344 8.49 3.97 -20.36
N ASP A 345 7.69 4.00 -21.43
CA ASP A 345 7.99 4.79 -22.62
C ASP A 345 7.96 6.30 -22.33
N LYS A 346 7.05 6.76 -21.47
CA LYS A 346 7.04 8.16 -21.00
C LYS A 346 8.29 8.52 -20.19
N VAL A 347 8.76 7.61 -19.34
CA VAL A 347 10.01 7.80 -18.60
C VAL A 347 11.21 7.89 -19.56
N LYS A 348 11.27 7.02 -20.58
CA LYS A 348 12.31 7.10 -21.62
C LYS A 348 12.26 8.42 -22.39
N GLU A 349 11.07 8.90 -22.72
CA GLU A 349 10.87 10.20 -23.36
C GLU A 349 11.43 11.33 -22.49
N LEU A 350 11.10 11.33 -21.18
CA LEU A 350 11.48 12.39 -20.25
C LEU A 350 12.99 12.44 -19.96
N PHE A 351 13.64 11.29 -19.86
CA PHE A 351 15.05 11.20 -19.45
C PHE A 351 16.02 10.83 -20.59
N GLY A 352 15.52 10.45 -21.77
CA GLY A 352 16.35 10.07 -22.92
C GLY A 352 17.15 8.78 -22.72
N LYS A 353 16.78 7.94 -21.73
CA LYS A 353 17.47 6.68 -21.40
C LYS A 353 16.53 5.60 -20.90
N GLU A 354 16.97 4.34 -20.98
CA GLU A 354 16.24 3.22 -20.38
C GLU A 354 16.27 3.32 -18.86
N PRO A 355 15.12 3.16 -18.18
CA PRO A 355 15.13 3.05 -16.74
C PRO A 355 15.80 1.75 -16.28
N MET A 356 16.34 1.76 -15.08
CA MET A 356 17.03 0.62 -14.50
C MET A 356 16.08 -0.58 -14.37
N LYS A 357 16.60 -1.76 -14.75
CA LYS A 357 15.93 -3.06 -14.58
C LYS A 357 16.72 -3.86 -13.55
N GLY A 358 16.10 -4.31 -12.48
CA GLY A 358 16.80 -5.16 -11.49
C GLY A 358 16.26 -5.04 -10.08
N VAL A 359 15.45 -4.03 -9.80
CA VAL A 359 14.73 -3.90 -8.52
C VAL A 359 13.28 -4.36 -8.69
N ASN A 360 12.77 -5.09 -7.72
CA ASN A 360 11.34 -5.40 -7.71
C ASN A 360 10.58 -4.16 -7.21
N PRO A 361 9.78 -3.49 -8.06
CA PRO A 361 9.11 -2.24 -7.71
C PRO A 361 8.03 -2.40 -6.61
N ASP A 362 7.60 -3.63 -6.30
CA ASP A 362 6.62 -3.91 -5.25
C ASP A 362 7.28 -4.18 -3.88
N GLU A 363 8.60 -4.35 -3.81
CA GLU A 363 9.33 -4.75 -2.60
C GLU A 363 10.43 -3.78 -2.20
N VAL A 364 10.97 -3.03 -3.16
CA VAL A 364 12.16 -2.20 -2.97
C VAL A 364 12.00 -1.18 -1.83
N VAL A 365 10.81 -0.65 -1.66
CA VAL A 365 10.48 0.33 -0.60
C VAL A 365 10.57 -0.32 0.78
N ALA A 366 9.96 -1.51 0.96
CA ALA A 366 10.05 -2.26 2.21
C ALA A 366 11.49 -2.68 2.54
N VAL A 367 12.25 -3.08 1.52
CA VAL A 367 13.69 -3.39 1.62
C VAL A 367 14.47 -2.18 2.14
N GLY A 368 14.26 -1.01 1.57
CA GLY A 368 14.91 0.22 2.00
C GLY A 368 14.50 0.65 3.42
N ALA A 369 13.23 0.48 3.77
CA ALA A 369 12.75 0.72 5.13
C ALA A 369 13.42 -0.23 6.15
N ALA A 370 13.65 -1.50 5.78
CA ALA A 370 14.38 -2.45 6.62
C ALA A 370 15.85 -2.06 6.78
N ILE A 371 16.52 -1.59 5.71
CA ILE A 371 17.89 -1.07 5.77
C ILE A 371 17.95 0.10 6.76
N GLN A 372 17.00 1.05 6.68
CA GLN A 372 16.91 2.16 7.65
C GLN A 372 16.70 1.66 9.07
N GLY A 373 15.91 0.60 9.27
CA GLY A 373 15.77 -0.10 10.54
C GLY A 373 17.11 -0.64 11.05
N GLY A 374 17.90 -1.27 10.17
CA GLY A 374 19.25 -1.75 10.47
C GLY A 374 20.24 -0.64 10.81
N VAL A 375 20.14 0.52 10.16
CA VAL A 375 20.93 1.72 10.53
C VAL A 375 20.60 2.17 11.94
N LEU A 376 19.31 2.25 12.28
CA LEU A 376 18.84 2.65 13.62
C LEU A 376 19.20 1.63 14.71
N ALA A 377 19.25 0.34 14.37
CA ALA A 377 19.69 -0.72 15.27
C ALA A 377 21.23 -0.80 15.42
N GLY A 378 21.98 -0.16 14.51
CA GLY A 378 23.44 -0.23 14.44
C GLY A 378 23.99 -1.46 13.70
N ASP A 379 23.13 -2.21 13.03
CA ASP A 379 23.48 -3.39 12.22
C ASP A 379 24.08 -2.98 10.86
N VAL A 380 23.68 -1.83 10.33
CA VAL A 380 24.21 -1.21 9.12
C VAL A 380 24.98 0.05 9.53
N LYS A 381 26.25 0.11 9.12
CA LYS A 381 27.16 1.23 9.39
C LYS A 381 27.44 1.97 8.09
N ASP A 382 27.93 3.20 8.24
CA ASP A 382 28.39 4.03 7.12
C ASP A 382 27.30 4.38 6.10
N VAL A 383 26.04 4.46 6.55
CA VAL A 383 24.91 4.96 5.76
C VAL A 383 24.32 6.20 6.44
N LEU A 384 24.31 7.32 5.74
CA LEU A 384 23.69 8.57 6.17
C LEU A 384 22.59 8.97 5.19
N LEU A 385 21.39 9.15 5.71
CA LEU A 385 20.24 9.61 4.94
C LEU A 385 19.91 11.06 5.28
N LEU A 386 19.87 11.90 4.25
CA LEU A 386 19.45 13.30 4.32
C LEU A 386 18.21 13.47 3.45
N ASP A 387 17.06 13.62 4.08
CA ASP A 387 15.76 13.82 3.42
C ASP A 387 15.37 15.30 3.40
N VAL A 388 14.30 15.68 2.70
CA VAL A 388 13.87 17.07 2.54
C VAL A 388 12.38 17.24 2.84
N THR A 389 11.97 18.47 3.22
CA THR A 389 10.54 18.81 3.27
C THR A 389 9.99 19.05 1.87
N PRO A 390 8.83 18.46 1.51
CA PRO A 390 8.28 18.58 0.14
C PRO A 390 7.65 19.94 -0.14
N LEU A 391 7.20 20.66 0.91
CA LEU A 391 6.48 21.91 0.81
C LEU A 391 7.06 22.94 1.77
N SER A 392 6.97 24.22 1.40
CA SER A 392 7.34 25.34 2.26
C SER A 392 6.41 25.44 3.47
N LEU A 393 6.99 25.83 4.59
CA LEU A 393 6.32 26.01 5.87
C LEU A 393 6.44 27.48 6.32
N GLY A 394 5.34 28.07 6.77
CA GLY A 394 5.31 29.48 7.12
C GLY A 394 4.15 29.86 8.02
N ILE A 395 3.96 31.14 8.22
CA ILE A 395 2.83 31.70 8.97
C ILE A 395 2.10 32.76 8.15
N GLU A 396 0.82 32.96 8.50
CA GLU A 396 0.06 34.10 8.04
C GLU A 396 0.57 35.39 8.69
N THR A 397 0.81 36.40 7.88
CA THR A 397 1.21 37.74 8.31
C THR A 397 0.19 38.79 7.86
N MET A 398 0.43 40.06 8.24
CA MET A 398 -0.51 41.15 7.95
C MET A 398 -0.91 41.21 6.47
N GLY A 399 -2.21 41.33 6.20
CA GLY A 399 -2.79 41.30 4.85
C GLY A 399 -3.12 39.93 4.32
N GLY A 400 -3.06 38.87 5.16
CA GLY A 400 -3.34 37.49 4.74
C GLY A 400 -2.25 36.89 3.85
N VAL A 401 -1.01 37.39 3.98
CA VAL A 401 0.15 36.91 3.22
C VAL A 401 0.77 35.70 3.91
N SER A 402 1.20 34.72 3.15
CA SER A 402 1.98 33.58 3.62
C SER A 402 3.47 33.93 3.64
N THR A 403 4.04 34.03 4.85
CA THR A 403 5.49 34.29 5.04
C THR A 403 6.19 32.97 5.34
N LYS A 404 7.05 32.53 4.41
CA LYS A 404 7.79 31.26 4.53
C LYS A 404 8.96 31.39 5.50
N LEU A 405 9.11 30.42 6.42
CA LEU A 405 10.24 30.27 7.31
C LEU A 405 11.16 29.14 6.86
N ILE A 406 10.59 28.00 6.45
CA ILE A 406 11.31 26.88 5.88
C ILE A 406 10.85 26.70 4.44
N GLU A 407 11.77 26.83 3.50
CA GLU A 407 11.50 26.63 2.07
C GLU A 407 11.37 25.13 1.76
N ARG A 408 10.58 24.78 0.73
CA ARG A 408 10.54 23.41 0.20
C ARG A 408 11.95 22.94 -0.18
N ASN A 409 12.15 21.64 -0.15
CA ASN A 409 13.44 20.98 -0.40
C ASN A 409 14.56 21.40 0.60
N THR A 410 14.19 21.96 1.78
CA THR A 410 15.13 22.12 2.87
C THR A 410 15.40 20.75 3.50
N THR A 411 16.69 20.41 3.65
CA THR A 411 17.13 19.17 4.31
C THR A 411 16.63 19.09 5.74
N ILE A 412 16.11 17.93 6.14
CA ILE A 412 15.61 17.67 7.49
C ILE A 412 16.54 16.70 8.26
N PRO A 413 16.66 16.86 9.61
CA PRO A 413 15.96 17.81 10.47
C PRO A 413 16.41 19.27 10.27
N ALA A 414 15.48 20.23 10.45
CA ALA A 414 15.75 21.65 10.27
C ALA A 414 15.11 22.49 11.38
N SER A 415 15.79 23.58 11.76
CA SER A 415 15.26 24.58 12.69
C SER A 415 15.47 25.97 12.12
N LYS A 416 14.41 26.78 12.07
CA LYS A 416 14.44 28.17 11.59
C LYS A 416 13.62 29.06 12.51
N SER A 417 14.16 30.22 12.83
CA SER A 417 13.49 31.24 13.65
C SER A 417 13.46 32.58 12.94
N GLN A 418 12.34 33.27 13.08
CA GLN A 418 12.18 34.62 12.58
C GLN A 418 11.42 35.48 13.60
N VAL A 419 11.80 36.77 13.73
CA VAL A 419 11.14 37.71 14.62
C VAL A 419 10.06 38.46 13.86
N PHE A 420 8.86 38.46 14.42
CA PHE A 420 7.69 39.20 13.97
C PHE A 420 7.28 40.22 15.03
N SER A 421 6.26 41.01 14.75
CA SER A 421 5.77 42.01 15.67
C SER A 421 4.24 42.12 15.64
N THR A 422 3.67 42.93 16.54
CA THR A 422 2.24 43.22 16.60
C THR A 422 1.78 44.10 15.44
N ALA A 423 0.57 43.91 14.96
CA ALA A 423 -0.06 44.66 13.88
C ALA A 423 -0.86 45.87 14.35
N ALA A 424 -1.21 45.93 15.66
CA ALA A 424 -1.97 47.00 16.29
C ALA A 424 -1.29 47.48 17.58
N ASP A 425 -1.57 48.74 17.98
CA ASP A 425 -1.10 49.33 19.24
C ASP A 425 -1.75 48.62 20.42
N ASN A 426 -0.96 48.38 21.47
CA ASN A 426 -1.39 47.74 22.72
C ASN A 426 -2.04 46.37 22.53
N GLN A 427 -1.64 45.64 21.51
CA GLN A 427 -2.14 44.30 21.21
C GLN A 427 -1.64 43.32 22.28
N PRO A 428 -2.55 42.71 23.10
CA PRO A 428 -2.17 41.88 24.25
C PRO A 428 -1.83 40.45 23.87
N GLN A 429 -2.18 40.02 22.63
CA GLN A 429 -2.00 38.66 22.12
C GLN A 429 -1.78 38.66 20.61
N VAL A 430 -1.12 37.65 20.09
CA VAL A 430 -1.00 37.37 18.64
C VAL A 430 -1.47 35.96 18.34
N GLU A 431 -2.23 35.80 17.26
CA GLU A 431 -2.56 34.50 16.72
C GLU A 431 -1.47 34.07 15.72
N ILE A 432 -0.93 32.87 15.89
CA ILE A 432 0.01 32.26 14.98
C ILE A 432 -0.76 31.25 14.15
N HIS A 433 -0.95 31.54 12.87
CA HIS A 433 -1.57 30.66 11.90
C HIS A 433 -0.49 29.97 11.07
N VAL A 434 -0.28 28.68 11.31
CA VAL A 434 0.76 27.88 10.66
C VAL A 434 0.24 27.35 9.32
N LEU A 435 1.04 27.53 8.28
CA LEU A 435 0.69 27.24 6.89
C LEU A 435 1.71 26.30 6.24
N GLN A 436 1.23 25.50 5.29
CA GLN A 436 2.06 24.69 4.42
C GLN A 436 1.62 24.86 2.96
N GLY A 437 2.56 25.15 2.08
CA GLY A 437 2.31 25.32 0.65
C GLY A 437 3.13 26.42 -0.01
N GLU A 438 2.94 26.60 -1.31
CA GLU A 438 3.75 27.50 -2.14
C GLU A 438 3.03 28.79 -2.54
N ARG A 439 1.75 28.96 -2.16
CA ARG A 439 0.93 30.12 -2.56
C ARG A 439 1.29 31.33 -1.71
N GLU A 440 1.24 32.52 -2.32
CA GLU A 440 1.54 33.80 -1.66
C GLU A 440 0.50 34.20 -0.62
N MET A 441 -0.77 33.79 -0.80
CA MET A 441 -1.85 34.11 0.11
C MET A 441 -2.11 32.98 1.10
N ALA A 442 -2.32 33.32 2.38
CA ALA A 442 -2.54 32.35 3.45
C ALA A 442 -3.73 31.40 3.19
N ASN A 443 -4.84 31.92 2.67
CA ASN A 443 -6.05 31.16 2.40
C ASN A 443 -5.91 30.13 1.26
N ASP A 444 -4.88 30.29 0.43
CA ASP A 444 -4.60 29.39 -0.70
C ASP A 444 -3.62 28.27 -0.32
N ASN A 445 -3.14 28.26 0.94
CA ASN A 445 -2.25 27.26 1.50
C ASN A 445 -3.00 26.36 2.48
N LYS A 446 -2.42 25.20 2.77
CA LYS A 446 -2.96 24.30 3.78
C LYS A 446 -2.73 24.86 5.18
N SER A 447 -3.81 25.04 5.95
CA SER A 447 -3.72 25.39 7.36
C SER A 447 -3.36 24.15 8.18
N LEU A 448 -2.19 24.17 8.83
CA LEU A 448 -1.73 23.12 9.73
C LEU A 448 -2.26 23.30 11.15
N GLY A 449 -2.54 24.55 11.57
CA GLY A 449 -3.09 24.85 12.89
C GLY A 449 -3.01 26.33 13.25
N ARG A 450 -3.65 26.67 14.36
CA ARG A 450 -3.62 28.03 14.93
C ARG A 450 -3.43 27.95 16.44
N PHE A 451 -2.66 28.87 17.00
CA PHE A 451 -2.52 29.02 18.44
C PHE A 451 -2.29 30.49 18.81
N ILE A 452 -2.55 30.84 20.06
CA ILE A 452 -2.47 32.22 20.54
C ILE A 452 -1.34 32.33 21.54
N LEU A 453 -0.42 33.27 21.30
CA LEU A 453 0.52 33.77 22.30
C LEU A 453 -0.11 34.99 22.97
N ASP A 454 -0.42 34.87 24.24
CA ASP A 454 -1.03 35.93 25.06
C ASP A 454 -0.03 36.60 26.03
N GLY A 455 -0.49 37.71 26.64
CA GLY A 455 0.25 38.43 27.69
C GLY A 455 1.47 39.18 27.16
N ILE A 456 1.38 39.67 25.95
CA ILE A 456 2.31 40.66 25.39
C ILE A 456 2.13 41.99 26.14
N ALA A 457 3.23 42.63 26.55
CA ALA A 457 3.17 43.90 27.21
C ALA A 457 2.61 44.99 26.28
N PRO A 458 1.73 45.89 26.77
CA PRO A 458 1.23 47.00 25.98
C PRO A 458 2.35 47.85 25.40
N ALA A 459 2.39 47.99 24.09
CA ALA A 459 3.39 48.77 23.37
C ALA A 459 2.82 49.22 22.01
N PRO A 460 3.39 50.27 21.37
CA PRO A 460 3.04 50.60 20.00
C PRO A 460 3.27 49.41 19.04
N ARG A 461 2.48 49.33 17.98
CA ARG A 461 2.66 48.33 16.92
C ARG A 461 4.10 48.33 16.40
N GLY A 462 4.62 47.14 16.11
CA GLY A 462 5.98 47.00 15.61
C GLY A 462 7.07 46.97 16.68
N VAL A 463 6.75 47.28 17.96
CA VAL A 463 7.73 47.29 19.07
C VAL A 463 7.91 45.91 19.70
N PRO A 464 6.84 45.14 20.04
CA PRO A 464 7.01 43.80 20.58
C PRO A 464 7.76 42.86 19.61
N GLN A 465 8.65 42.03 20.17
CA GLN A 465 9.44 41.09 19.39
C GLN A 465 8.95 39.66 19.66
N ILE A 466 8.21 39.13 18.70
CA ILE A 466 7.66 37.76 18.77
C ILE A 466 8.53 36.86 17.91
N GLU A 467 9.36 36.05 18.54
CA GLU A 467 10.18 35.06 17.86
C GLU A 467 9.37 33.81 17.59
N VAL A 468 9.18 33.49 16.32
CA VAL A 468 8.53 32.25 15.88
C VAL A 468 9.59 31.29 15.38
N THR A 469 9.64 30.10 15.99
CA THR A 469 10.62 29.05 15.68
C THR A 469 9.89 27.82 15.12
N PHE A 470 10.33 27.38 13.98
CA PHE A 470 9.89 26.14 13.32
C PHE A 470 10.96 25.07 13.51
N ASN A 471 10.61 23.97 14.17
CA ASN A 471 11.46 22.80 14.34
C ASN A 471 10.86 21.62 13.60
N LEU A 472 11.51 21.21 12.54
CA LEU A 472 11.12 20.06 11.72
C LEU A 472 12.02 18.88 12.06
N ASP A 473 11.45 17.78 12.56
CA ASP A 473 12.22 16.61 12.95
C ASP A 473 12.64 15.75 11.75
N ALA A 474 13.39 14.69 12.00
CA ALA A 474 13.83 13.78 10.96
C ALA A 474 12.70 12.97 10.31
N ASN A 475 11.49 12.94 10.89
CA ASN A 475 10.29 12.32 10.30
C ASN A 475 9.49 13.32 9.45
N GLY A 476 9.92 14.58 9.39
CA GLY A 476 9.17 15.65 8.74
C GLY A 476 8.01 16.18 9.58
N ILE A 477 8.00 15.95 10.90
CA ILE A 477 6.96 16.42 11.83
C ILE A 477 7.35 17.78 12.38
N LEU A 478 6.43 18.75 12.25
CA LEU A 478 6.65 20.14 12.60
C LEU A 478 6.21 20.44 14.04
N ASN A 479 7.10 21.13 14.79
CA ASN A 479 6.78 21.82 16.03
C ASN A 479 7.01 23.33 15.84
N VAL A 480 6.02 24.14 16.20
CA VAL A 480 6.11 25.61 16.11
C VAL A 480 6.01 26.21 17.49
N THR A 481 6.96 27.07 17.83
CA THR A 481 7.02 27.82 19.10
C THR A 481 6.96 29.30 18.80
N ALA A 482 6.15 30.05 19.54
CA ALA A 482 6.15 31.50 19.53
C ALA A 482 6.53 32.04 20.93
N LYS A 483 7.47 32.99 20.99
CA LYS A 483 7.99 33.56 22.23
C LYS A 483 8.05 35.07 22.15
N ASP A 484 7.45 35.76 23.10
CA ASP A 484 7.67 37.19 23.28
C ASP A 484 9.00 37.43 24.02
N LYS A 485 9.95 38.07 23.32
CA LYS A 485 11.27 38.38 23.88
C LYS A 485 11.21 39.38 25.02
N GLY A 486 10.19 40.22 25.08
CA GLY A 486 10.03 41.23 26.10
C GLY A 486 9.57 40.67 27.45
N THR A 487 8.56 39.82 27.43
CA THR A 487 7.97 39.22 28.64
C THR A 487 8.53 37.82 28.94
N GLY A 488 9.15 37.17 27.98
CA GLY A 488 9.62 35.77 28.07
C GLY A 488 8.50 34.73 27.98
N LYS A 489 7.25 35.15 27.75
CA LYS A 489 6.13 34.23 27.56
C LYS A 489 6.29 33.45 26.27
N GLU A 490 5.94 32.18 26.34
CA GLU A 490 6.09 31.23 25.23
C GLU A 490 4.85 30.34 25.10
N GLN A 491 4.47 30.06 23.87
CA GLN A 491 3.45 29.08 23.50
C GLN A 491 3.98 28.24 22.34
N SER A 492 3.58 27.00 22.31
CA SER A 492 3.95 26.07 21.23
C SER A 492 2.79 25.24 20.75
N ILE A 493 2.85 24.85 19.49
CA ILE A 493 1.99 23.82 18.92
C ILE A 493 2.88 22.78 18.26
N THR A 494 2.70 21.53 18.63
CA THR A 494 3.14 20.43 17.77
C THR A 494 1.98 20.17 16.81
N ILE A 495 2.27 20.11 15.52
CA ILE A 495 1.24 19.77 14.55
C ILE A 495 0.90 18.30 14.82
N GLN A 496 -0.03 18.12 15.74
CA GLN A 496 -0.67 16.84 16.01
C GLN A 496 -1.96 16.87 15.22
N ASN A 497 -2.16 15.82 14.50
CA ASN A 497 -3.31 15.51 13.66
C ASN A 497 -4.50 16.48 13.83
N SER A 498 -4.61 17.46 12.97
CA SER A 498 -5.68 18.47 13.01
C SER A 498 -7.07 17.86 12.68
N GLY A 499 -7.14 16.55 12.54
CA GLY A 499 -8.31 15.93 11.97
C GLY A 499 -9.05 14.97 12.90
N ASN A 500 -8.46 13.94 13.49
CA ASN A 500 -9.25 12.76 13.77
C ASN A 500 -9.11 12.11 15.14
N MET A 501 -7.95 12.16 15.81
CA MET A 501 -7.78 11.44 17.08
C MET A 501 -7.04 12.26 18.13
N SER A 502 -7.58 12.32 19.36
CA SER A 502 -6.86 12.86 20.52
C SER A 502 -5.89 11.80 21.08
N LYS A 503 -5.02 12.19 22.02
CA LYS A 503 -4.16 11.22 22.72
C LYS A 503 -4.99 10.17 23.46
N GLU A 504 -6.10 10.58 24.06
CA GLU A 504 -7.03 9.70 24.74
C GLU A 504 -7.69 8.72 23.77
N ASP A 505 -8.04 9.17 22.55
CA ASP A 505 -8.60 8.29 21.50
C ASP A 505 -7.58 7.26 21.02
N ILE A 506 -6.30 7.65 20.86
CA ILE A 506 -5.21 6.74 20.52
C ILE A 506 -5.01 5.69 21.61
N GLU A 507 -4.97 6.10 22.89
CA GLU A 507 -4.84 5.18 24.02
C GLU A 507 -6.04 4.24 24.14
N LYS A 508 -7.24 4.74 23.85
CA LYS A 508 -8.46 3.93 23.83
C LYS A 508 -8.43 2.91 22.69
N ALA A 509 -8.01 3.32 21.49
CA ALA A 509 -7.88 2.42 20.34
C ALA A 509 -6.79 1.35 20.58
N GLN A 510 -5.68 1.70 21.26
CA GLN A 510 -4.67 0.72 21.68
C GLN A 510 -5.23 -0.32 22.65
N LYS A 511 -5.96 0.11 23.69
CA LYS A 511 -6.59 -0.80 24.64
C LYS A 511 -7.64 -1.70 23.98
N ASP A 512 -8.40 -1.16 23.05
CA ASP A 512 -9.38 -1.91 22.27
C ASP A 512 -8.70 -2.98 21.39
N ALA A 513 -7.59 -2.62 20.76
CA ALA A 513 -6.78 -3.56 19.96
C ALA A 513 -6.17 -4.68 20.84
N GLU A 514 -5.67 -4.35 22.04
CA GLU A 514 -5.14 -5.34 23.00
C GLU A 514 -6.24 -6.26 23.55
N LEU A 515 -7.42 -5.72 23.88
CA LEU A 515 -8.57 -6.50 24.39
C LEU A 515 -9.06 -7.53 23.37
N HIS A 516 -9.00 -7.22 22.08
CA HIS A 516 -9.47 -8.12 21.03
C HIS A 516 -8.35 -9.01 20.43
N ALA A 517 -7.09 -8.81 20.82
CA ALA A 517 -5.95 -9.56 20.26
C ALA A 517 -6.09 -11.08 20.40
N ASP A 518 -6.56 -11.56 21.56
CA ASP A 518 -6.76 -13.00 21.82
C ASP A 518 -7.98 -13.56 21.07
N GLU A 519 -9.05 -12.77 20.93
CA GLU A 519 -10.22 -13.16 20.14
C GLU A 519 -9.91 -13.18 18.65
N ASP A 520 -9.21 -12.17 18.15
CA ASP A 520 -8.77 -12.07 16.76
C ASP A 520 -7.82 -13.21 16.40
N LYS A 521 -6.93 -13.59 17.31
CA LYS A 521 -6.03 -14.74 17.13
C LYS A 521 -6.81 -16.06 17.02
N LYS A 522 -7.77 -16.31 17.93
CA LYS A 522 -8.60 -17.53 17.89
C LYS A 522 -9.44 -17.59 16.62
N LYS A 523 -10.05 -16.47 16.22
CA LYS A 523 -10.83 -16.36 14.98
C LYS A 523 -9.96 -16.63 13.74
N ARG A 524 -8.73 -16.10 13.72
CA ARG A 524 -7.77 -16.36 12.64
C ARG A 524 -7.43 -17.85 12.55
N GLU A 525 -7.09 -18.48 13.68
CA GLU A 525 -6.77 -19.90 13.72
C GLU A 525 -7.94 -20.78 13.24
N ALA A 526 -9.18 -20.41 13.55
CA ALA A 526 -10.37 -21.10 13.04
C ALA A 526 -10.57 -20.90 11.52
N ILE A 527 -10.28 -19.68 11.01
CA ILE A 527 -10.33 -19.40 9.57
C ILE A 527 -9.26 -20.18 8.81
N ASP A 528 -8.04 -20.26 9.32
CA ASP A 528 -6.94 -21.02 8.72
C ASP A 528 -7.28 -22.53 8.68
N ALA A 529 -7.85 -23.07 9.76
CA ALA A 529 -8.32 -24.45 9.82
C ALA A 529 -9.48 -24.72 8.84
N ARG A 530 -10.40 -23.76 8.68
CA ARG A 530 -11.50 -23.85 7.71
C ARG A 530 -10.97 -23.88 6.27
N ASN A 531 -10.03 -22.98 5.95
CA ASN A 531 -9.40 -22.94 4.62
C ASN A 531 -8.66 -24.26 4.31
N ALA A 532 -8.00 -24.84 5.31
CA ALA A 532 -7.33 -26.15 5.17
C ALA A 532 -8.34 -27.26 4.89
N LEU A 533 -9.48 -27.27 5.60
CA LEU A 533 -10.58 -28.21 5.36
C LEU A 533 -11.20 -28.03 3.95
N GLU A 534 -11.44 -26.80 3.54
CA GLU A 534 -11.98 -26.50 2.18
C GLU A 534 -11.04 -26.97 1.07
N ASN A 535 -9.72 -26.75 1.24
CA ASN A 535 -8.73 -27.24 0.30
C ASN A 535 -8.69 -28.78 0.26
N ALA A 536 -8.79 -29.44 1.41
CA ALA A 536 -8.84 -30.90 1.48
C ALA A 536 -10.10 -31.45 0.80
N ILE A 537 -11.27 -30.83 1.03
CA ILE A 537 -12.53 -31.19 0.36
C ILE A 537 -12.39 -31.03 -1.16
N TYR A 538 -11.87 -29.90 -1.63
CA TYR A 538 -11.68 -29.63 -3.04
C TYR A 538 -10.75 -30.64 -3.72
N GLN A 539 -9.64 -31.01 -3.08
CA GLN A 539 -8.73 -32.03 -3.59
C GLN A 539 -9.40 -33.41 -3.62
N ALA A 540 -10.12 -33.78 -2.56
CA ALA A 540 -10.85 -35.04 -2.51
C ALA A 540 -11.93 -35.16 -3.58
N GLU A 541 -12.67 -34.08 -3.86
CA GLU A 541 -13.68 -34.03 -4.91
C GLU A 541 -13.12 -34.21 -6.34
N LYS A 542 -11.89 -33.74 -6.56
CA LYS A 542 -11.22 -33.89 -7.87
C LYS A 542 -10.63 -35.29 -8.12
N MET A 543 -10.27 -36.01 -7.05
CA MET A 543 -9.63 -37.33 -7.19
C MET A 543 -10.39 -38.32 -8.09
N PRO A 544 -11.73 -38.44 -8.00
CA PRO A 544 -12.47 -39.37 -8.89
C PRO A 544 -12.40 -38.98 -10.38
N ASP A 545 -12.28 -37.70 -10.68
CA ASP A 545 -12.21 -37.22 -12.06
C ASP A 545 -10.79 -37.29 -12.65
N GLU A 546 -9.79 -37.01 -11.86
CA GLU A 546 -8.38 -37.07 -12.28
C GLU A 546 -7.90 -38.50 -12.51
N PHE A 547 -8.50 -39.48 -11.81
CA PHE A 547 -8.05 -40.88 -11.82
C PHE A 547 -9.15 -41.85 -12.25
N LYS A 548 -10.02 -41.44 -13.18
CA LYS A 548 -11.23 -42.13 -13.65
C LYS A 548 -11.05 -43.63 -13.89
N ASP A 549 -9.90 -44.04 -14.43
CA ASP A 549 -9.63 -45.43 -14.84
C ASP A 549 -8.87 -46.25 -13.77
N LYS A 550 -8.55 -45.64 -12.62
CA LYS A 550 -7.70 -46.24 -11.58
C LYS A 550 -8.35 -46.28 -10.19
N ILE A 551 -9.58 -45.80 -10.06
CA ILE A 551 -10.38 -45.82 -8.83
C ILE A 551 -11.55 -46.75 -8.96
N SER A 552 -11.71 -47.68 -8.00
CA SER A 552 -12.89 -48.54 -7.93
C SER A 552 -14.14 -47.73 -7.55
N ASP A 553 -15.34 -48.25 -7.91
CA ASP A 553 -16.58 -47.58 -7.52
C ASP A 553 -16.78 -47.55 -6.01
N GLU A 554 -16.24 -48.53 -5.26
CA GLU A 554 -16.22 -48.55 -3.81
C GLU A 554 -15.33 -47.43 -3.24
N ASP A 555 -14.17 -47.15 -3.86
CA ASP A 555 -13.28 -46.04 -3.45
C ASP A 555 -13.92 -44.67 -3.77
N LYS A 556 -14.66 -44.54 -4.90
CA LYS A 556 -15.43 -43.31 -5.22
C LYS A 556 -16.51 -43.02 -4.18
N ASP A 557 -17.24 -44.05 -3.78
CA ASP A 557 -18.29 -43.93 -2.75
C ASP A 557 -17.69 -43.59 -1.38
N ALA A 558 -16.53 -44.14 -1.06
CA ALA A 558 -15.80 -43.82 0.18
C ALA A 558 -15.33 -42.38 0.20
N ILE A 559 -14.75 -41.86 -0.90
CA ILE A 559 -14.37 -40.46 -1.04
C ILE A 559 -15.59 -39.57 -0.90
N LYS A 560 -16.66 -39.85 -1.62
CA LYS A 560 -17.90 -39.06 -1.57
C LYS A 560 -18.48 -38.98 -0.17
N LYS A 561 -18.53 -40.06 0.57
CA LYS A 561 -19.01 -40.12 1.95
C LYS A 561 -18.13 -39.31 2.88
N ALA A 562 -16.81 -39.42 2.76
CA ALA A 562 -15.86 -38.64 3.57
C ALA A 562 -15.96 -37.13 3.29
N VAL A 563 -16.16 -36.75 2.02
CA VAL A 563 -16.38 -35.35 1.62
C VAL A 563 -17.70 -34.82 2.18
N GLU A 564 -18.79 -35.59 2.11
CA GLU A 564 -20.09 -35.19 2.67
C GLU A 564 -20.01 -34.97 4.18
N GLU A 565 -19.31 -35.85 4.90
CA GLU A 565 -19.06 -35.72 6.35
C GLU A 565 -18.22 -34.48 6.66
N ALA A 566 -17.11 -34.26 5.93
CA ALA A 566 -16.26 -33.08 6.09
C ALA A 566 -17.02 -31.76 5.86
N LYS A 567 -17.92 -31.73 4.87
CA LYS A 567 -18.76 -30.56 4.57
C LYS A 567 -19.72 -30.19 5.70
N THR A 568 -20.14 -31.12 6.54
CA THR A 568 -20.99 -30.81 7.70
C THR A 568 -20.29 -29.91 8.71
N HIS A 569 -18.96 -29.95 8.77
CA HIS A 569 -18.13 -29.16 9.68
C HIS A 569 -17.60 -27.86 9.05
N GLN A 570 -17.76 -27.65 7.74
CA GLN A 570 -17.19 -26.52 6.98
C GLN A 570 -17.62 -25.14 7.53
N ASN A 571 -18.76 -25.04 8.20
CA ASN A 571 -19.28 -23.81 8.78
C ASN A 571 -19.01 -23.67 10.28
N SER A 572 -18.22 -24.55 10.90
CA SER A 572 -17.82 -24.46 12.30
C SER A 572 -16.89 -23.26 12.53
N ASP A 573 -17.00 -22.62 13.69
CA ASP A 573 -16.08 -21.59 14.16
C ASP A 573 -15.08 -22.13 15.18
N ASP A 574 -15.11 -23.45 15.44
CA ASP A 574 -14.18 -24.14 16.34
C ASP A 574 -13.03 -24.75 15.53
N LYS A 575 -11.79 -24.25 15.80
CA LYS A 575 -10.55 -24.71 15.17
C LYS A 575 -10.37 -26.22 15.32
N ASP A 576 -10.55 -26.75 16.54
CA ASP A 576 -10.28 -28.16 16.83
C ASP A 576 -11.26 -29.08 16.07
N GLU A 577 -12.50 -28.63 15.88
CA GLU A 577 -13.50 -29.33 15.09
C GLU A 577 -13.13 -29.35 13.60
N LEU A 578 -12.70 -28.20 13.06
CA LEU A 578 -12.27 -28.07 11.68
C LEU A 578 -11.02 -28.90 11.37
N GLU A 579 -10.02 -28.87 12.25
CA GLU A 579 -8.78 -29.66 12.11
C GLU A 579 -9.06 -31.16 12.20
N LYS A 580 -9.97 -31.59 13.10
CA LYS A 580 -10.39 -33.00 13.19
C LYS A 580 -11.11 -33.46 11.92
N ALA A 581 -12.00 -32.63 11.36
CA ALA A 581 -12.68 -32.93 10.13
C ALA A 581 -11.72 -33.03 8.93
N ALA A 582 -10.75 -32.10 8.82
CA ALA A 582 -9.72 -32.15 7.79
C ALA A 582 -8.87 -33.39 7.89
N LYS A 583 -8.46 -33.77 9.11
CA LYS A 583 -7.68 -34.98 9.36
C LYS A 583 -8.48 -36.25 9.07
N ALA A 584 -9.73 -36.31 9.50
CA ALA A 584 -10.60 -37.46 9.21
C ALA A 584 -10.78 -37.68 7.69
N LEU A 585 -10.98 -36.57 6.93
CA LEU A 585 -11.03 -36.63 5.48
C LEU A 585 -9.70 -37.13 4.88
N GLN A 586 -8.57 -36.59 5.34
CA GLN A 586 -7.25 -37.00 4.88
C GLN A 586 -6.96 -38.46 5.20
N ASP A 587 -7.27 -38.92 6.41
CA ASP A 587 -7.11 -40.32 6.83
C ASP A 587 -7.98 -41.27 5.99
N ALA A 588 -9.17 -40.84 5.58
CA ALA A 588 -10.08 -41.63 4.72
C ALA A 588 -9.58 -41.75 3.27
N ILE A 589 -8.96 -40.70 2.72
CA ILE A 589 -8.51 -40.67 1.32
C ILE A 589 -7.05 -41.18 1.14
N MET A 590 -6.23 -41.12 2.19
CA MET A 590 -4.82 -41.53 2.14
C MET A 590 -4.61 -42.98 1.67
N PRO A 591 -5.37 -44.00 2.14
CA PRO A 591 -5.24 -45.38 1.67
C PRO A 591 -5.59 -45.52 0.18
N ILE A 592 -6.57 -44.73 -0.32
CA ILE A 592 -6.99 -44.71 -1.71
C ILE A 592 -5.88 -44.10 -2.57
N GLY A 593 -5.32 -42.97 -2.15
CA GLY A 593 -4.15 -42.33 -2.77
C GLY A 593 -2.94 -43.27 -2.85
N ALA A 594 -2.65 -44.02 -1.80
CA ALA A 594 -1.56 -45.00 -1.78
C ALA A 594 -1.77 -46.14 -2.81
N LYS A 595 -2.99 -46.66 -2.93
CA LYS A 595 -3.32 -47.64 -3.95
C LYS A 595 -3.11 -47.09 -5.36
N MET A 596 -3.47 -45.84 -5.59
CA MET A 596 -3.33 -45.17 -6.88
C MET A 596 -1.86 -44.98 -7.27
N TYR A 597 -1.01 -44.58 -6.35
CA TYR A 597 0.44 -44.45 -6.57
C TYR A 597 1.08 -45.81 -6.85
N GLN A 598 0.62 -46.90 -6.19
CA GLN A 598 1.10 -48.25 -6.46
C GLN A 598 0.68 -48.72 -7.86
N ALA A 599 -0.56 -48.49 -8.26
CA ALA A 599 -1.06 -48.83 -9.60
C ALA A 599 -0.30 -48.03 -10.70
N GLN A 600 0.04 -46.78 -10.43
CA GLN A 600 0.81 -45.93 -11.36
C GLN A 600 2.26 -46.40 -11.50
N ALA A 601 2.86 -46.88 -10.42
CA ALA A 601 4.21 -47.45 -10.41
C ALA A 601 4.26 -48.83 -11.10
N GLU A 602 3.19 -49.63 -11.03
CA GLU A 602 3.08 -50.88 -11.75
C GLU A 602 2.83 -50.70 -13.25
N ASP A 603 2.01 -49.72 -13.65
CA ASP A 603 1.83 -49.33 -15.05
C ASP A 603 3.11 -48.80 -15.69
N ALA A 604 3.91 -48.01 -14.97
CA ALA A 604 5.21 -47.56 -15.43
C ALA A 604 6.20 -48.72 -15.62
N LYS A 605 6.21 -49.69 -14.70
CA LYS A 605 7.03 -50.92 -14.81
C LYS A 605 6.57 -51.83 -15.94
N ASN A 606 5.29 -51.85 -16.27
CA ASN A 606 4.74 -52.64 -17.38
C ASN A 606 4.92 -51.98 -18.76
N THR A 607 5.02 -50.66 -18.80
CA THR A 607 5.40 -49.90 -19.99
C THR A 607 6.88 -50.07 -20.31
N ASP A 608 7.76 -50.08 -19.32
CA ASP A 608 9.19 -50.37 -19.51
C ASP A 608 9.43 -51.83 -19.97
N LYS A 609 8.66 -52.81 -19.43
CA LYS A 609 8.75 -54.21 -19.90
C LYS A 609 8.20 -54.42 -21.30
N LYS A 610 7.30 -53.58 -21.83
CA LYS A 610 6.84 -53.60 -23.21
C LYS A 610 7.79 -52.88 -24.18
N ALA A 611 8.62 -52.00 -23.70
CA ALA A 611 9.70 -51.37 -24.48
C ALA A 611 10.88 -52.32 -24.68
N ASP A 612 11.24 -53.11 -23.63
CA ASP A 612 12.34 -54.11 -23.67
C ASP A 612 12.02 -55.38 -24.49
N SER A 613 10.76 -55.59 -24.86
CA SER A 613 10.34 -56.76 -25.70
C SER A 613 10.24 -56.47 -27.20
N LYS A 614 10.73 -55.31 -27.68
CA LYS A 614 10.77 -54.92 -29.09
C LYS A 614 12.16 -54.67 -29.67
N GLU A 615 13.22 -54.97 -28.93
CA GLU A 615 14.62 -54.85 -29.39
C GLU A 615 15.32 -56.20 -29.55
N ASP A 616 14.65 -57.21 -30.09
CA ASP A 616 15.31 -58.44 -30.56
C ASP A 616 14.82 -58.80 -31.99
N GLU A 617 15.17 -57.98 -32.95
CA GLU A 617 15.41 -58.38 -34.34
C GLU A 617 16.63 -57.62 -34.88
N ALA A 618 17.80 -58.23 -34.67
CA ALA A 618 19.05 -57.81 -35.25
C ALA A 618 19.00 -58.07 -36.77
N VAL A 619 19.21 -57.00 -37.54
CA VAL A 619 19.60 -57.08 -38.96
C VAL A 619 21.10 -56.80 -39.03
N GLU A 620 21.86 -57.86 -39.39
CA GLU A 620 23.23 -57.76 -39.82
C GLU A 620 23.37 -56.78 -41.00
N GLY A 621 24.25 -55.82 -40.89
CA GLY A 621 24.63 -54.88 -41.92
C GLY A 621 26.12 -54.67 -41.91
N GLU A 622 26.78 -55.07 -42.99
CA GLU A 622 28.20 -55.13 -43.32
C GLU A 622 29.01 -53.90 -42.94
N VAL A 623 30.23 -54.21 -42.48
CA VAL A 623 31.37 -53.29 -42.36
C VAL A 623 31.93 -53.00 -43.76
N VAL A 624 31.94 -51.76 -44.19
CA VAL A 624 32.80 -51.27 -45.26
C VAL A 624 33.85 -50.30 -44.66
N ASN A 625 35.07 -50.80 -44.64
CA ASN A 625 36.28 -49.96 -44.52
C ASN A 625 36.46 -49.16 -45.79
N ASP A 626 36.73 -47.87 -45.70
CA ASP A 626 37.68 -47.22 -46.56
C ASP A 626 38.24 -45.92 -45.97
N LYS A 627 39.57 -45.99 -45.80
CA LYS A 627 40.65 -44.98 -45.81
C LYS A 627 40.46 -43.62 -45.15
#